data_de788d842d497770cbb53e1a25722ba7
#
_entry.id   de788d842d497770cbb53e1a25722ba7
#
_cell.length_a   1.000
_cell.length_b   1.000
_cell.length_c   1.000
_cell.angle_alpha   90.00
_cell.angle_beta   90.00
_cell.angle_gamma   90.00
#
_symmetry.space_group_name_H-M   'P 1'
#
loop_
_entity.id
_entity.type
_entity.pdbx_description
1 polymer ?
#
loop_
_entity_poly.entity_id
_entity_poly.type
_entity_poly.pdbx_seq_one_letter_code
_entity_poly.pdbx_strand_id
1 'polypeptide(L)'
;DPALHTRLAKVYVDAASHSAEPHKDAALNFLRSSPAYDAASLLTMLPAEPALPAVRAELLGRLGRHRDALRLYVEGMHDIAQAEAYCDEHADAGSDLFTTLVRLVRASAPHHLPDVLALLARHAATVDLDAVLALLPPSCTVHDVAPLLDHAFRVQAARRDALRMERAMCTARNTALDRALRARHAQHVVVAAGRTCTRCQRRLGNAVLAVMPTTGATMHYSCAEGLGSRKPIPDGHNS
;
A
#
# COMPACT_ATOMS: atom_id res chain seq x y z
N ASP A 1 -7.31 10.80 23.92
CA ASP A 1 -6.92 10.08 25.16
C ASP A 1 -7.37 8.62 25.05
N PRO A 2 -6.45 7.61 25.00
CA PRO A 2 -6.78 6.20 24.83
C PRO A 2 -7.72 5.66 25.94
N ALA A 3 -7.58 6.16 27.15
CA ALA A 3 -8.43 5.74 28.28
C ALA A 3 -9.90 6.15 28.10
N LEU A 4 -10.13 7.32 27.51
CA LEU A 4 -11.47 7.82 27.21
C LEU A 4 -12.13 6.98 26.09
N HIS A 5 -11.38 6.68 25.02
CA HIS A 5 -11.86 5.82 23.94
C HIS A 5 -12.17 4.39 24.43
N THR A 6 -11.35 3.85 25.31
CA THR A 6 -11.59 2.52 25.91
C THR A 6 -12.86 2.53 26.78
N ARG A 7 -13.09 3.58 27.58
CA ARG A 7 -14.32 3.73 28.37
C ARG A 7 -15.56 3.86 27.50
N LEU A 8 -15.49 4.66 26.45
CA LEU A 8 -16.59 4.83 25.51
C LEU A 8 -16.89 3.54 24.76
N ALA A 9 -15.86 2.83 24.31
CA ALA A 9 -16.00 1.53 23.68
C ALA A 9 -16.71 0.50 24.61
N LYS A 10 -16.36 0.49 25.91
CA LYS A 10 -17.04 -0.35 26.92
C LYS A 10 -18.52 -0.05 27.00
N VAL A 11 -18.91 1.21 27.02
CA VAL A 11 -20.33 1.62 27.08
C VAL A 11 -21.09 1.16 25.82
N TYR A 12 -20.47 1.35 24.62
CA TYR A 12 -21.09 0.88 23.38
C TYR A 12 -21.23 -0.64 23.31
N VAL A 13 -20.21 -1.39 23.74
CA VAL A 13 -20.24 -2.84 23.78
C VAL A 13 -21.26 -3.36 24.81
N ASP A 14 -21.34 -2.73 25.98
CA ASP A 14 -22.31 -3.09 27.01
C ASP A 14 -23.76 -2.79 26.54
N ALA A 15 -23.99 -1.63 25.95
CA ALA A 15 -25.27 -1.29 25.35
C ALA A 15 -25.66 -2.27 24.22
N ALA A 16 -24.71 -2.66 23.40
CA ALA A 16 -24.94 -3.64 22.31
C ALA A 16 -25.22 -5.05 22.81
N SER A 17 -24.69 -5.44 23.98
CA SER A 17 -24.95 -6.76 24.58
C SER A 17 -26.35 -6.89 25.17
N HIS A 18 -26.98 -5.78 25.55
CA HIS A 18 -28.28 -5.75 26.20
C HIS A 18 -29.41 -5.21 25.31
N SER A 19 -29.13 -4.76 24.09
CA SER A 19 -30.08 -4.03 23.23
C SER A 19 -30.21 -4.58 21.81
N ALA A 20 -31.20 -4.06 21.06
CA ALA A 20 -31.50 -4.44 19.67
C ALA A 20 -30.44 -3.98 18.65
N GLU A 21 -30.57 -4.44 17.41
CA GLU A 21 -29.65 -4.22 16.27
C GLU A 21 -29.03 -2.80 16.12
N PRO A 22 -29.72 -1.66 16.30
CA PRO A 22 -29.12 -0.34 16.07
C PRO A 22 -27.94 -0.04 17.00
N HIS A 23 -27.88 -0.65 18.17
CA HIS A 23 -26.77 -0.46 19.11
C HIS A 23 -25.54 -1.31 18.72
N LYS A 24 -25.77 -2.46 18.07
CA LYS A 24 -24.70 -3.33 17.56
C LYS A 24 -23.95 -2.64 16.41
N ASP A 25 -24.70 -2.03 15.49
CA ASP A 25 -24.12 -1.27 14.37
C ASP A 25 -23.37 -0.02 14.86
N ALA A 26 -23.91 0.68 15.87
CA ALA A 26 -23.25 1.82 16.47
C ALA A 26 -21.93 1.42 17.15
N ALA A 27 -21.90 0.29 17.86
CA ALA A 27 -20.69 -0.26 18.46
C ALA A 27 -19.64 -0.62 17.42
N LEU A 28 -20.02 -1.31 16.34
CA LEU A 28 -19.13 -1.66 15.24
C LEU A 28 -18.55 -0.43 14.54
N ASN A 29 -19.40 0.55 14.22
CA ASN A 29 -18.97 1.79 13.58
C ASN A 29 -18.00 2.57 14.47
N PHE A 30 -18.25 2.63 15.77
CA PHE A 30 -17.33 3.25 16.71
C PHE A 30 -15.98 2.50 16.77
N LEU A 31 -16.00 1.18 16.88
CA LEU A 31 -14.78 0.36 16.93
C LEU A 31 -13.94 0.50 15.65
N ARG A 32 -14.57 0.59 14.49
CA ARG A 32 -13.88 0.80 13.21
C ARG A 32 -13.30 2.21 13.08
N SER A 33 -14.04 3.21 13.50
CA SER A 33 -13.62 4.62 13.38
C SER A 33 -12.56 5.05 14.40
N SER A 34 -12.49 4.41 15.56
CA SER A 34 -11.59 4.77 16.65
C SER A 34 -10.35 3.88 16.73
N PRO A 35 -9.13 4.39 16.51
CA PRO A 35 -7.90 3.59 16.59
C PRO A 35 -7.35 3.42 18.02
N ALA A 36 -7.89 4.13 19.02
CA ALA A 36 -7.20 4.39 20.30
C ALA A 36 -7.82 3.69 21.52
N TYR A 37 -8.43 2.52 21.34
CA TYR A 37 -8.96 1.74 22.48
C TYR A 37 -8.14 0.46 22.73
N ASP A 38 -8.22 -0.08 23.96
CA ASP A 38 -7.60 -1.35 24.33
C ASP A 38 -8.52 -2.54 23.95
N ALA A 39 -8.22 -3.14 22.80
CA ALA A 39 -8.97 -4.28 22.28
C ALA A 39 -8.89 -5.52 23.17
N ALA A 40 -7.78 -5.74 23.90
CA ALA A 40 -7.60 -6.89 24.78
C ALA A 40 -8.54 -6.80 25.99
N SER A 41 -8.61 -5.62 26.62
CA SER A 41 -9.54 -5.39 27.74
C SER A 41 -10.99 -5.55 27.32
N LEU A 42 -11.38 -5.07 26.12
CA LEU A 42 -12.74 -5.22 25.60
C LEU A 42 -13.09 -6.68 25.32
N LEU A 43 -12.16 -7.43 24.75
CA LEU A 43 -12.38 -8.84 24.44
C LEU A 43 -12.62 -9.69 25.70
N THR A 44 -11.97 -9.35 26.82
CA THR A 44 -12.18 -10.07 28.11
C THR A 44 -13.53 -9.78 28.75
N MET A 45 -14.14 -8.65 28.41
CA MET A 45 -15.47 -8.28 28.92
C MET A 45 -16.63 -8.91 28.15
N LEU A 46 -16.37 -9.32 26.90
CA LEU A 46 -17.39 -9.95 26.07
C LEU A 46 -17.72 -11.35 26.61
N PRO A 47 -19.03 -11.71 26.76
CA PRO A 47 -19.45 -13.05 27.14
C PRO A 47 -18.87 -14.10 26.18
N ALA A 48 -18.58 -15.30 26.71
CA ALA A 48 -17.95 -16.38 25.92
C ALA A 48 -18.81 -16.86 24.75
N GLU A 49 -20.13 -16.76 24.88
CA GLU A 49 -21.07 -17.11 23.82
C GLU A 49 -21.24 -15.98 22.80
N PRO A 50 -21.63 -16.30 21.53
CA PRO A 50 -21.55 -15.37 20.41
C PRO A 50 -22.69 -14.31 20.40
N ALA A 51 -22.87 -13.61 21.52
CA ALA A 51 -23.83 -12.53 21.62
C ALA A 51 -23.54 -11.38 20.63
N LEU A 52 -22.26 -11.15 20.33
CA LEU A 52 -21.77 -10.08 19.43
C LEU A 52 -20.60 -10.59 18.57
N PRO A 53 -20.85 -11.53 17.65
CA PRO A 53 -19.77 -12.16 16.88
C PRO A 53 -19.01 -11.16 15.99
N ALA A 54 -19.70 -10.18 15.39
CA ALA A 54 -19.08 -9.14 14.56
C ALA A 54 -18.18 -8.21 15.37
N VAL A 55 -18.60 -7.79 16.56
CA VAL A 55 -17.78 -6.97 17.48
C VAL A 55 -16.54 -7.75 17.92
N ARG A 56 -16.72 -9.03 18.26
CA ARG A 56 -15.60 -9.90 18.64
C ARG A 56 -14.60 -10.09 17.49
N ALA A 57 -15.09 -10.27 16.26
CA ALA A 57 -14.25 -10.41 15.08
C ALA A 57 -13.41 -9.15 14.82
N GLU A 58 -14.02 -7.96 14.97
CA GLU A 58 -13.30 -6.68 14.86
C GLU A 58 -12.20 -6.53 15.92
N LEU A 59 -12.48 -6.88 17.17
CA LEU A 59 -11.48 -6.84 18.25
C LEU A 59 -10.34 -7.85 18.03
N LEU A 60 -10.64 -9.04 17.54
CA LEU A 60 -9.63 -10.04 17.17
C LEU A 60 -8.76 -9.57 16.02
N GLY A 61 -9.35 -8.92 15.03
CA GLY A 61 -8.61 -8.29 13.92
C GLY A 61 -7.60 -7.25 14.40
N ARG A 62 -8.02 -6.38 15.32
CA ARG A 62 -7.14 -5.39 15.95
C ARG A 62 -5.98 -5.99 16.75
N LEU A 63 -6.17 -7.18 17.29
CA LEU A 63 -5.12 -7.93 18.00
C LEU A 63 -4.22 -8.75 17.06
N GLY A 64 -4.42 -8.65 15.74
CA GLY A 64 -3.70 -9.44 14.74
C GLY A 64 -4.14 -10.90 14.67
N ARG A 65 -5.24 -11.29 15.34
CA ARG A 65 -5.79 -12.65 15.36
C ARG A 65 -6.78 -12.86 14.23
N HIS A 66 -6.38 -12.53 13.00
CA HIS A 66 -7.24 -12.54 11.81
C HIS A 66 -7.88 -13.91 11.53
N ARG A 67 -7.16 -15.00 11.80
CA ARG A 67 -7.68 -16.37 11.61
C ARG A 67 -8.89 -16.65 12.51
N ASP A 68 -8.84 -16.19 13.75
CA ASP A 68 -9.93 -16.40 14.71
C ASP A 68 -11.13 -15.50 14.36
N ALA A 69 -10.87 -14.28 13.86
CA ALA A 69 -11.89 -13.39 13.34
C ALA A 69 -12.63 -14.01 12.14
N LEU A 70 -11.89 -14.52 11.15
CA LEU A 70 -12.48 -15.20 9.99
C LEU A 70 -13.28 -16.44 10.37
N ARG A 71 -12.82 -17.21 11.38
CA ARG A 71 -13.58 -18.36 11.89
C ARG A 71 -14.92 -17.93 12.44
N LEU A 72 -15.02 -16.81 13.15
CA LEU A 72 -16.30 -16.30 13.64
C LEU A 72 -17.24 -15.90 12.51
N TYR A 73 -16.76 -15.28 11.45
CA TYR A 73 -17.58 -14.95 10.29
C TYR A 73 -18.09 -16.20 9.58
N VAL A 74 -17.22 -17.19 9.35
CA VAL A 74 -17.57 -18.40 8.59
C VAL A 74 -18.39 -19.40 9.42
N GLU A 75 -17.92 -19.74 10.64
CA GLU A 75 -18.53 -20.78 11.47
C GLU A 75 -19.61 -20.23 12.39
N GLY A 76 -19.47 -18.99 12.89
CA GLY A 76 -20.39 -18.38 13.84
C GLY A 76 -21.56 -17.63 13.20
N MET A 77 -21.28 -16.88 12.14
CA MET A 77 -22.27 -16.05 11.45
C MET A 77 -22.77 -16.66 10.14
N HIS A 78 -22.05 -17.62 9.58
CA HIS A 78 -22.28 -18.21 8.26
C HIS A 78 -22.36 -17.15 7.14
N ASP A 79 -21.63 -16.05 7.29
CA ASP A 79 -21.63 -14.93 6.36
C ASP A 79 -20.27 -14.81 5.64
N ILE A 80 -20.20 -15.45 4.49
CA ILE A 80 -18.99 -15.45 3.64
C ILE A 80 -18.75 -14.05 3.06
N ALA A 81 -19.81 -13.26 2.81
CA ALA A 81 -19.67 -11.94 2.23
C ALA A 81 -19.01 -10.96 3.22
N GLN A 82 -19.37 -11.02 4.49
CA GLN A 82 -18.69 -10.23 5.53
C GLN A 82 -17.26 -10.70 5.77
N ALA A 83 -16.99 -12.01 5.70
CA ALA A 83 -15.63 -12.55 5.78
C ALA A 83 -14.75 -12.07 4.59
N GLU A 84 -15.33 -11.99 3.39
CA GLU A 84 -14.68 -11.45 2.19
C GLU A 84 -14.36 -9.96 2.36
N ALA A 85 -15.33 -9.14 2.76
CA ALA A 85 -15.13 -7.72 3.04
C ALA A 85 -14.05 -7.48 4.12
N TYR A 86 -14.03 -8.32 5.15
CA TYR A 86 -12.98 -8.28 6.18
C TYR A 86 -11.58 -8.54 5.60
N CYS A 87 -11.44 -9.51 4.68
CA CYS A 87 -10.16 -9.77 4.01
C CYS A 87 -9.72 -8.58 3.15
N ASP A 88 -10.65 -7.91 2.46
CA ASP A 88 -10.36 -6.73 1.65
C ASP A 88 -9.90 -5.55 2.50
N GLU A 89 -10.57 -5.30 3.63
CA GLU A 89 -10.18 -4.24 4.58
C GLU A 89 -8.80 -4.48 5.20
N HIS A 90 -8.37 -5.74 5.34
CA HIS A 90 -7.12 -6.12 5.97
C HIS A 90 -6.11 -6.72 4.99
N ALA A 91 -6.21 -6.41 3.70
CA ALA A 91 -5.32 -6.93 2.66
C ALA A 91 -3.83 -6.66 2.94
N ASP A 92 -3.52 -5.57 3.66
CA ASP A 92 -2.16 -5.21 4.07
C ASP A 92 -1.58 -6.12 5.17
N ALA A 93 -2.43 -6.85 5.91
CA ALA A 93 -2.00 -7.72 7.01
C ALA A 93 -1.36 -9.05 6.56
N GLY A 94 -1.35 -9.33 5.25
CA GLY A 94 -0.67 -10.48 4.63
C GLY A 94 -1.51 -11.17 3.56
N SER A 95 -0.83 -11.74 2.58
CA SER A 95 -1.44 -12.47 1.45
C SER A 95 -2.19 -13.76 1.84
N ASP A 96 -2.06 -14.21 3.10
CA ASP A 96 -2.59 -15.47 3.58
C ASP A 96 -4.06 -15.43 4.05
N LEU A 97 -4.67 -14.23 4.15
CA LEU A 97 -6.04 -14.11 4.68
C LEU A 97 -7.07 -14.79 3.78
N PHE A 98 -7.02 -14.53 2.47
CA PHE A 98 -7.91 -15.18 1.52
C PHE A 98 -7.70 -16.70 1.45
N THR A 99 -6.45 -17.16 1.49
CA THR A 99 -6.15 -18.60 1.55
C THR A 99 -6.71 -19.24 2.82
N THR A 100 -6.65 -18.52 3.95
CA THR A 100 -7.24 -18.96 5.22
C THR A 100 -8.77 -18.97 5.15
N LEU A 101 -9.38 -17.94 4.55
CA LEU A 101 -10.83 -17.90 4.32
C LEU A 101 -11.30 -19.10 3.49
N VAL A 102 -10.66 -19.37 2.35
CA VAL A 102 -10.97 -20.52 1.48
C VAL A 102 -10.86 -21.84 2.26
N ARG A 103 -9.83 -21.98 3.07
CA ARG A 103 -9.65 -23.18 3.92
C ARG A 103 -10.77 -23.35 4.93
N LEU A 104 -11.22 -22.26 5.56
CA LEU A 104 -12.32 -22.28 6.53
C LEU A 104 -13.65 -22.56 5.87
N VAL A 105 -13.98 -21.90 4.76
CA VAL A 105 -15.23 -22.12 4.01
C VAL A 105 -15.30 -23.58 3.54
N ARG A 106 -14.20 -24.12 3.02
CA ARG A 106 -14.13 -25.54 2.63
C ARG A 106 -14.34 -26.49 3.80
N ALA A 107 -13.79 -26.18 4.97
CA ALA A 107 -13.95 -27.01 6.17
C ALA A 107 -15.39 -27.01 6.69
N SER A 108 -16.06 -25.85 6.66
CA SER A 108 -17.40 -25.66 7.16
C SER A 108 -18.49 -26.16 6.20
N ALA A 109 -18.23 -26.05 4.89
CA ALA A 109 -19.22 -26.38 3.86
C ALA A 109 -18.59 -27.10 2.65
N PRO A 110 -18.25 -28.40 2.78
CA PRO A 110 -17.57 -29.15 1.72
C PRO A 110 -18.37 -29.28 0.41
N HIS A 111 -19.69 -29.04 0.46
CA HIS A 111 -20.59 -29.13 -0.71
C HIS A 111 -20.72 -27.80 -1.49
N HIS A 112 -20.21 -26.68 -0.98
CA HIS A 112 -20.29 -25.37 -1.61
C HIS A 112 -19.08 -25.05 -2.50
N LEU A 113 -18.61 -26.02 -3.28
CA LEU A 113 -17.51 -25.83 -4.23
C LEU A 113 -17.72 -24.65 -5.20
N PRO A 114 -18.93 -24.40 -5.76
CA PRO A 114 -19.16 -23.25 -6.64
C PRO A 114 -18.91 -21.91 -5.95
N ASP A 115 -19.31 -21.76 -4.68
CA ASP A 115 -19.13 -20.52 -3.91
C ASP A 115 -17.63 -20.27 -3.63
N VAL A 116 -16.89 -21.33 -3.31
CA VAL A 116 -15.42 -21.27 -3.13
C VAL A 116 -14.75 -20.86 -4.43
N LEU A 117 -15.13 -21.44 -5.57
CA LEU A 117 -14.57 -21.09 -6.87
C LEU A 117 -14.93 -19.66 -7.29
N ALA A 118 -16.14 -19.20 -7.00
CA ALA A 118 -16.56 -17.82 -7.24
C ALA A 118 -15.76 -16.81 -6.39
N LEU A 119 -15.54 -17.11 -5.10
CA LEU A 119 -14.70 -16.34 -4.21
C LEU A 119 -13.26 -16.23 -4.76
N LEU A 120 -12.69 -17.36 -5.14
CA LEU A 120 -11.35 -17.43 -5.71
C LEU A 120 -11.22 -16.66 -7.03
N ALA A 121 -12.24 -16.72 -7.88
CA ALA A 121 -12.24 -15.99 -9.15
C ALA A 121 -12.23 -14.46 -8.93
N ARG A 122 -12.95 -13.97 -7.91
CA ARG A 122 -12.95 -12.54 -7.56
C ARG A 122 -11.57 -12.06 -7.05
N HIS A 123 -10.88 -12.90 -6.31
CA HIS A 123 -9.60 -12.54 -5.66
C HIS A 123 -8.36 -13.20 -6.31
N ALA A 124 -8.46 -13.64 -7.56
CA ALA A 124 -7.39 -14.33 -8.27
C ALA A 124 -6.07 -13.52 -8.39
N ALA A 125 -6.12 -12.20 -8.22
CA ALA A 125 -4.96 -11.33 -8.24
C ALA A 125 -4.13 -11.34 -6.94
N THR A 126 -4.78 -11.64 -5.81
CA THR A 126 -4.20 -11.53 -4.46
C THR A 126 -3.87 -12.89 -3.85
N VAL A 127 -4.45 -13.96 -4.39
CA VAL A 127 -4.34 -15.33 -3.84
C VAL A 127 -3.19 -16.07 -4.53
N ASP A 128 -2.44 -16.83 -3.72
CA ASP A 128 -1.46 -17.79 -4.25
C ASP A 128 -2.19 -18.98 -4.89
N LEU A 129 -2.09 -19.07 -6.22
CA LEU A 129 -2.80 -20.06 -7.01
C LEU A 129 -2.36 -21.49 -6.66
N ASP A 130 -1.07 -21.70 -6.39
CA ASP A 130 -0.52 -23.01 -6.05
C ASP A 130 -1.07 -23.51 -4.71
N ALA A 131 -1.10 -22.63 -3.72
CA ALA A 131 -1.69 -22.94 -2.40
C ALA A 131 -3.19 -23.25 -2.50
N VAL A 132 -3.92 -22.55 -3.38
CA VAL A 132 -5.35 -22.76 -3.59
C VAL A 132 -5.61 -24.07 -4.32
N LEU A 133 -4.88 -24.37 -5.39
CA LEU A 133 -5.04 -25.64 -6.11
C LEU A 133 -4.81 -26.85 -5.19
N ALA A 134 -3.84 -26.74 -4.27
CA ALA A 134 -3.60 -27.78 -3.26
C ALA A 134 -4.77 -27.93 -2.25
N LEU A 135 -5.61 -26.92 -2.11
CA LEU A 135 -6.80 -26.95 -1.24
C LEU A 135 -8.03 -27.53 -1.92
N LEU A 136 -8.08 -27.63 -3.25
CA LEU A 136 -9.23 -28.15 -3.96
C LEU A 136 -9.43 -29.65 -3.71
N PRO A 137 -10.68 -30.14 -3.63
CA PRO A 137 -10.93 -31.56 -3.46
C PRO A 137 -10.53 -32.34 -4.72
N PRO A 138 -10.12 -33.62 -4.58
CA PRO A 138 -9.73 -34.45 -5.73
C PRO A 138 -10.89 -34.77 -6.69
N SER A 139 -12.14 -34.51 -6.25
CA SER A 139 -13.34 -34.61 -7.09
C SER A 139 -13.54 -33.40 -8.01
N CYS A 140 -12.78 -32.32 -7.84
CA CYS A 140 -12.88 -31.14 -8.67
C CYS A 140 -12.32 -31.42 -10.06
N THR A 141 -13.10 -31.19 -11.11
CA THR A 141 -12.68 -31.39 -12.47
C THR A 141 -11.97 -30.18 -13.02
N VAL A 142 -11.13 -30.39 -14.05
CA VAL A 142 -10.47 -29.26 -14.75
C VAL A 142 -11.49 -28.30 -15.34
N HIS A 143 -12.67 -28.79 -15.72
CA HIS A 143 -13.76 -27.96 -16.23
C HIS A 143 -14.28 -26.97 -15.18
N ASP A 144 -14.40 -27.40 -13.93
CA ASP A 144 -14.86 -26.54 -12.82
C ASP A 144 -13.84 -25.43 -12.50
N VAL A 145 -12.56 -25.72 -12.65
CA VAL A 145 -11.46 -24.80 -12.33
C VAL A 145 -11.05 -23.92 -13.53
N ALA A 146 -11.41 -24.31 -14.74
CA ALA A 146 -11.01 -23.62 -15.95
C ALA A 146 -11.33 -22.10 -15.95
N PRO A 147 -12.52 -21.65 -15.52
CA PRO A 147 -12.82 -20.23 -15.46
C PRO A 147 -11.95 -19.46 -14.47
N LEU A 148 -11.61 -20.06 -13.33
CA LEU A 148 -10.69 -19.51 -12.34
C LEU A 148 -9.28 -19.38 -12.91
N LEU A 149 -8.76 -20.43 -13.52
CA LEU A 149 -7.42 -20.44 -14.12
C LEU A 149 -7.32 -19.42 -15.25
N ASP A 150 -8.29 -19.35 -16.15
CA ASP A 150 -8.33 -18.38 -17.24
C ASP A 150 -8.33 -16.95 -16.72
N HIS A 151 -9.14 -16.64 -15.70
CA HIS A 151 -9.14 -15.34 -15.05
C HIS A 151 -7.80 -15.03 -14.39
N ALA A 152 -7.25 -15.95 -13.60
CA ALA A 152 -5.97 -15.79 -12.92
C ALA A 152 -4.82 -15.56 -13.90
N PHE A 153 -4.76 -16.32 -15.00
CA PHE A 153 -3.74 -16.14 -16.04
C PHE A 153 -3.86 -14.79 -16.75
N ARG A 154 -5.08 -14.31 -17.02
CA ARG A 154 -5.30 -12.97 -17.60
C ARG A 154 -4.80 -11.87 -16.65
N VAL A 155 -5.15 -11.94 -15.37
CA VAL A 155 -4.72 -10.97 -14.37
C VAL A 155 -3.19 -10.97 -14.23
N GLN A 156 -2.58 -12.14 -14.13
CA GLN A 156 -1.12 -12.25 -14.05
C GLN A 156 -0.41 -11.79 -15.32
N ALA A 157 -0.96 -12.08 -16.50
CA ALA A 157 -0.42 -11.59 -17.76
C ALA A 157 -0.47 -10.06 -17.84
N ALA A 158 -1.61 -9.45 -17.49
CA ALA A 158 -1.76 -8.00 -17.45
C ALA A 158 -0.76 -7.34 -16.47
N ARG A 159 -0.61 -7.90 -15.27
CA ARG A 159 0.36 -7.43 -14.27
C ARG A 159 1.80 -7.52 -14.77
N ARG A 160 2.16 -8.65 -15.39
CA ARG A 160 3.49 -8.84 -15.99
C ARG A 160 3.76 -7.83 -17.10
N ASP A 161 2.78 -7.54 -17.94
CA ASP A 161 2.93 -6.61 -19.05
C ASP A 161 3.01 -5.16 -18.54
N ALA A 162 2.27 -4.80 -17.50
CA ALA A 162 2.40 -3.51 -16.81
C ALA A 162 3.81 -3.31 -16.23
N LEU A 163 4.35 -4.31 -15.53
CA LEU A 163 5.71 -4.26 -14.98
C LEU A 163 6.79 -4.20 -16.07
N ARG A 164 6.58 -4.86 -17.20
CA ARG A 164 7.48 -4.76 -18.37
C ARG A 164 7.47 -3.34 -18.96
N MET A 165 6.29 -2.74 -19.06
CA MET A 165 6.17 -1.35 -19.55
C MET A 165 6.86 -0.37 -18.59
N GLU A 166 6.61 -0.49 -17.29
CA GLU A 166 7.27 0.33 -16.28
C GLU A 166 8.80 0.21 -16.35
N ARG A 167 9.31 -1.01 -16.42
CA ARG A 167 10.74 -1.27 -16.61
C ARG A 167 11.30 -0.62 -17.87
N ALA A 168 10.57 -0.71 -18.99
CA ALA A 168 10.98 -0.09 -20.24
C ALA A 168 11.02 1.45 -20.13
N MET A 169 10.02 2.06 -19.48
CA MET A 169 9.99 3.51 -19.22
C MET A 169 11.15 3.95 -18.32
N CYS A 170 11.43 3.23 -17.25
CA CYS A 170 12.58 3.52 -16.37
C CYS A 170 13.91 3.41 -17.14
N THR A 171 14.07 2.38 -17.97
CA THR A 171 15.26 2.20 -18.80
C THR A 171 15.41 3.35 -19.81
N ALA A 172 14.35 3.74 -20.48
CA ALA A 172 14.36 4.87 -21.42
C ALA A 172 14.74 6.18 -20.71
N ARG A 173 14.20 6.42 -19.52
CA ARG A 173 14.53 7.59 -18.70
C ARG A 173 16.00 7.59 -18.28
N ASN A 174 16.52 6.47 -17.83
CA ASN A 174 17.93 6.35 -17.43
C ASN A 174 18.86 6.59 -18.63
N THR A 175 18.56 6.01 -19.80
CA THR A 175 19.36 6.24 -21.01
C THR A 175 19.33 7.71 -21.46
N ALA A 176 18.19 8.40 -21.31
CA ALA A 176 18.07 9.82 -21.59
C ALA A 176 18.92 10.66 -20.63
N LEU A 177 18.89 10.34 -19.34
CA LEU A 177 19.73 11.00 -18.32
C LEU A 177 21.23 10.75 -18.57
N ASP A 178 21.63 9.55 -18.91
CA ASP A 178 23.02 9.21 -19.25
C ASP A 178 23.51 10.00 -20.48
N ARG A 179 22.66 10.12 -21.51
CA ARG A 179 22.97 10.94 -22.68
C ARG A 179 23.14 12.42 -22.31
N ALA A 180 22.24 12.94 -21.47
CA ALA A 180 22.32 14.33 -21.00
C ALA A 180 23.58 14.58 -20.16
N LEU A 181 23.94 13.64 -19.28
CA LEU A 181 25.20 13.70 -18.52
C LEU A 181 26.43 13.68 -19.42
N ARG A 182 26.49 12.71 -20.35
CA ARG A 182 27.62 12.67 -21.33
C ARG A 182 27.71 13.93 -22.16
N ALA A 183 26.58 14.49 -22.60
CA ALA A 183 26.56 15.73 -23.34
C ALA A 183 27.12 16.90 -22.49
N ARG A 184 26.80 16.96 -21.19
CA ARG A 184 27.34 17.94 -20.26
C ARG A 184 28.85 17.73 -20.02
N HIS A 185 29.29 16.51 -19.83
CA HIS A 185 30.71 16.17 -19.65
C HIS A 185 31.53 16.41 -20.92
N ALA A 186 30.93 16.28 -22.10
CA ALA A 186 31.58 16.59 -23.37
C ALA A 186 31.69 18.10 -23.66
N GLN A 187 30.96 18.93 -22.89
CA GLN A 187 31.10 20.39 -23.04
C GLN A 187 32.48 20.81 -22.57
N HIS A 188 33.22 21.42 -23.45
CA HIS A 188 34.52 22.02 -23.14
C HIS A 188 34.51 23.51 -23.51
N VAL A 189 35.26 24.30 -22.77
CA VAL A 189 35.39 25.72 -23.04
C VAL A 189 36.86 25.99 -23.35
N VAL A 190 37.10 26.50 -24.55
CA VAL A 190 38.44 26.93 -24.93
C VAL A 190 38.71 28.32 -24.33
N VAL A 191 39.71 28.37 -23.45
CA VAL A 191 40.14 29.63 -22.83
C VAL A 191 41.35 30.13 -23.58
N ALA A 192 41.17 31.17 -24.40
CA ALA A 192 42.27 31.80 -25.11
C ALA A 192 43.21 32.55 -24.14
N ALA A 193 44.47 32.65 -24.45
CA ALA A 193 45.52 33.21 -23.58
C ALA A 193 45.27 34.65 -23.07
N GLY A 194 44.38 35.39 -23.69
CA GLY A 194 44.04 36.77 -23.29
C GLY A 194 42.67 36.91 -22.57
N ARG A 195 41.97 35.81 -22.30
CA ARG A 195 40.61 35.88 -21.75
C ARG A 195 40.59 36.35 -20.30
N THR A 196 39.69 37.27 -19.99
CA THR A 196 39.53 37.84 -18.66
C THR A 196 38.28 37.29 -17.95
N CYS A 197 38.32 37.28 -16.65
CA CYS A 197 37.18 36.93 -15.82
C CYS A 197 36.04 37.94 -16.02
N THR A 198 34.83 37.47 -16.29
CA THR A 198 33.66 38.35 -16.52
C THR A 198 33.28 39.16 -15.28
N ARG A 199 33.73 38.78 -14.09
CA ARG A 199 33.40 39.46 -12.83
C ARG A 199 34.45 40.42 -12.36
N CYS A 200 35.72 39.99 -12.28
CA CYS A 200 36.81 40.81 -11.74
C CYS A 200 37.70 41.42 -12.81
N GLN A 201 37.47 41.16 -14.11
CA GLN A 201 38.18 41.66 -15.27
C GLN A 201 39.71 41.31 -15.31
N ARG A 202 40.19 40.49 -14.37
CA ARG A 202 41.58 39.99 -14.37
C ARG A 202 41.71 38.80 -15.31
N ARG A 203 42.91 38.58 -15.84
CA ARG A 203 43.23 37.42 -16.70
C ARG A 203 42.91 36.12 -15.95
N LEU A 204 42.33 35.15 -16.65
CA LEU A 204 41.98 33.87 -16.09
C LEU A 204 43.21 33.01 -15.75
N GLY A 205 44.28 33.12 -16.52
CA GLY A 205 45.56 32.44 -16.25
C GLY A 205 45.39 30.94 -16.00
N ASN A 206 46.18 30.42 -15.04
CA ASN A 206 46.15 29.01 -14.62
C ASN A 206 45.26 28.79 -13.40
N ALA A 207 44.35 29.71 -13.10
CA ALA A 207 43.44 29.57 -11.97
C ALA A 207 42.31 28.54 -12.26
N VAL A 208 41.73 27.97 -11.21
CA VAL A 208 40.52 27.14 -11.33
C VAL A 208 39.37 28.00 -11.84
N LEU A 209 38.72 27.52 -12.90
CA LEU A 209 37.71 28.26 -13.61
C LEU A 209 36.33 27.67 -13.35
N ALA A 210 35.31 28.53 -13.28
CA ALA A 210 33.91 28.20 -13.34
C ALA A 210 33.32 28.69 -14.66
N VAL A 211 32.45 27.87 -15.24
CA VAL A 211 31.69 28.20 -16.44
C VAL A 211 30.22 28.23 -16.09
N MET A 212 29.55 29.33 -16.36
CA MET A 212 28.10 29.45 -16.15
C MET A 212 27.35 28.66 -17.24
N PRO A 213 26.56 27.68 -16.88
CA PRO A 213 25.95 26.78 -17.86
C PRO A 213 24.90 27.46 -18.77
N THR A 214 24.32 28.59 -18.34
CA THR A 214 23.30 29.33 -19.07
C THR A 214 23.88 30.31 -20.08
N THR A 215 25.03 30.94 -19.77
CA THR A 215 25.60 32.03 -20.57
C THR A 215 26.94 31.66 -21.23
N GLY A 216 27.53 30.51 -20.83
CA GLY A 216 28.89 30.15 -21.25
C GLY A 216 29.98 31.09 -20.72
N ALA A 217 29.64 32.02 -19.81
CA ALA A 217 30.58 32.96 -19.23
C ALA A 217 31.61 32.25 -18.37
N THR A 218 32.88 32.57 -18.57
CA THR A 218 34.02 32.02 -17.82
C THR A 218 34.51 33.02 -16.77
N MET A 219 34.70 32.51 -15.55
CA MET A 219 35.19 33.31 -14.42
C MET A 219 36.09 32.47 -13.50
N HIS A 220 36.84 33.13 -12.60
CA HIS A 220 37.55 32.41 -11.55
C HIS A 220 36.54 31.69 -10.64
N TYR A 221 36.90 30.53 -10.14
CA TYR A 221 36.08 29.75 -9.25
C TYR A 221 35.67 30.56 -7.99
N SER A 222 36.63 31.25 -7.37
CA SER A 222 36.38 32.15 -6.24
C SER A 222 35.43 33.32 -6.56
N CYS A 223 35.39 33.77 -7.81
CA CYS A 223 34.43 34.75 -8.26
C CYS A 223 33.02 34.16 -8.45
N ALA A 224 32.93 32.88 -8.77
CA ALA A 224 31.65 32.17 -8.91
C ALA A 224 31.02 31.85 -7.55
N GLU A 225 31.81 31.43 -6.55
CA GLU A 225 31.32 31.16 -5.19
C GLU A 225 30.57 32.36 -4.58
N GLY A 226 31.03 33.57 -4.84
CA GLY A 226 30.35 34.78 -4.40
C GLY A 226 29.01 35.09 -5.10
N LEU A 227 28.60 34.31 -6.14
CA LEU A 227 27.29 34.41 -6.78
C LEU A 227 26.26 33.50 -6.13
N GLY A 228 26.71 32.37 -5.55
CA GLY A 228 25.82 31.41 -4.86
C GLY A 228 25.33 31.89 -3.50
N SER A 229 25.92 32.94 -2.93
CA SER A 229 25.58 33.45 -1.62
C SER A 229 24.51 34.55 -1.62
N ARG A 230 23.95 34.94 -2.77
CA ARG A 230 22.78 35.83 -2.78
C ARG A 230 21.54 35.03 -2.52
N LYS A 231 20.98 35.14 -1.30
CA LYS A 231 19.60 34.80 -0.98
C LYS A 231 18.67 35.38 -2.06
N PRO A 232 17.68 34.66 -2.53
CA PRO A 232 16.62 35.23 -3.39
C PRO A 232 16.05 36.45 -2.67
N ILE A 233 16.00 37.58 -3.35
CA ILE A 233 15.28 38.78 -2.89
C ILE A 233 13.82 38.35 -2.82
N PRO A 234 13.12 38.48 -1.67
CA PRO A 234 11.70 38.23 -1.62
C PRO A 234 11.02 39.22 -2.54
N ASP A 235 10.25 38.73 -3.51
CA ASP A 235 9.42 39.54 -4.38
C ASP A 235 8.51 40.38 -3.50
N GLY A 236 8.80 41.70 -3.47
CA GLY A 236 7.99 42.68 -2.80
C GLY A 236 6.63 42.75 -3.51
N HIS A 237 5.61 42.28 -2.82
CA HIS A 237 4.25 42.67 -3.15
C HIS A 237 4.15 44.18 -3.12
N ASN A 238 3.92 44.79 -4.27
CA ASN A 238 3.45 46.14 -4.36
C ASN A 238 1.95 46.12 -4.70
N SER A 239 1.22 46.78 -3.87
CA SER A 239 -0.16 47.18 -3.80
C SER A 239 -0.96 47.26 -5.10
#